data_697b0c941f984fbde22107166b5ad192
#
_entry.id   697b0c941f984fbde22107166b5ad192
#
_cell.length_a   1.000
_cell.length_b   1.000
_cell.length_c   1.000
_cell.angle_alpha   90.00
_cell.angle_beta   90.00
_cell.angle_gamma   90.00
#
_symmetry.space_group_name_H-M   'P 1'
#
loop_
_entity.id
_entity.type
_entity.pdbx_description
1 polymer ?
#
loop_
_entity_poly.entity_id
_entity_poly.type
_entity_poly.pdbx_seq_one_letter_code
_entity_poly.pdbx_strand_id
1 'polypeptide(L)'
;MKNGKTTMKNLNNITLDKNEKILIVGLGVIGGSYADALSAGGYAVGAIDTDISAIEYAKSRGWIFDGRSVPDGAFIGEFQLIVFALYPAAMLEWIEKYQKFIAKNALLTDVCGVKRATVYAAQNMLRPDLEFIGAHPMRGKEEQGVKFADRHIFGGGNYIVTPTGKNTENAIEKCAALGNAIGARRVSILSPEKHDEMIGFVSQLTHCIAVALMACKDPAELADYTGDSFRDLTRIAKINDRLWSELFFENKDELLSQMKLFSDQFSAIAKCIETNDENGLKTAMRLSSARRALFDKTEQDEDKEKQKR
;
A
#
# COMPACT_ATOMS: atom_id res chain seq x y z
N MET A 1 6.18 -1.29 38.14
CA MET A 1 5.81 -1.55 36.73
C MET A 1 7.09 -1.50 35.91
N LYS A 2 7.59 -2.64 35.47
CA LYS A 2 8.83 -2.74 34.67
C LYS A 2 8.49 -2.43 33.21
N ASN A 3 9.00 -1.29 32.72
CA ASN A 3 8.97 -0.97 31.30
C ASN A 3 9.83 -1.99 30.54
N GLY A 4 9.20 -3.01 29.98
CA GLY A 4 9.83 -3.92 29.03
C GLY A 4 10.08 -3.17 27.71
N LYS A 5 11.28 -2.59 27.56
CA LYS A 5 11.81 -2.25 26.22
C LYS A 5 12.10 -3.57 25.53
N THR A 6 11.13 -4.11 24.79
CA THR A 6 11.42 -5.12 23.77
C THR A 6 12.35 -4.47 22.77
N THR A 7 13.58 -4.93 22.73
CA THR A 7 14.57 -4.53 21.71
C THR A 7 13.97 -4.99 20.37
N MET A 8 13.40 -4.06 19.60
CA MET A 8 12.93 -4.39 18.25
C MET A 8 14.11 -4.94 17.46
N LYS A 9 14.06 -6.21 17.07
CA LYS A 9 14.99 -6.80 16.13
C LYS A 9 15.02 -5.92 14.88
N ASN A 10 16.17 -5.82 14.22
CA ASN A 10 16.27 -5.08 12.97
C ASN A 10 15.49 -5.84 11.87
N LEU A 11 14.24 -5.46 11.65
CA LEU A 11 13.32 -6.11 10.71
C LEU A 11 13.76 -6.01 9.24
N ASN A 12 14.71 -5.11 8.93
CA ASN A 12 15.16 -4.87 7.55
C ASN A 12 16.12 -5.95 6.99
N ASN A 13 16.49 -6.96 7.79
CA ASN A 13 17.43 -8.02 7.37
C ASN A 13 16.85 -9.44 7.55
N ILE A 14 15.56 -9.56 7.84
CA ILE A 14 14.90 -10.84 7.98
C ILE A 14 14.55 -11.38 6.60
N THR A 15 14.74 -12.69 6.38
CA THR A 15 14.44 -13.37 5.11
C THR A 15 13.33 -14.40 5.29
N LEU A 16 12.53 -14.60 4.26
CA LEU A 16 11.56 -15.69 4.19
C LEU A 16 12.26 -17.06 4.02
N ASP A 17 11.61 -18.10 4.51
CA ASP A 17 12.04 -19.48 4.22
C ASP A 17 11.79 -19.79 2.73
N LYS A 18 12.83 -20.23 2.03
CA LYS A 18 12.76 -20.59 0.60
C LYS A 18 11.95 -21.85 0.32
N ASN A 19 11.71 -22.68 1.32
CA ASN A 19 10.91 -23.88 1.19
C ASN A 19 9.40 -23.60 1.25
N GLU A 20 8.99 -22.41 1.70
CA GLU A 20 7.59 -22.04 1.76
C GLU A 20 7.07 -21.62 0.39
N LYS A 21 5.90 -22.15 0.02
CA LYS A 21 5.17 -21.70 -1.16
C LYS A 21 4.32 -20.48 -0.84
N ILE A 22 4.31 -19.52 -1.74
CA ILE A 22 3.59 -18.24 -1.60
C ILE A 22 2.47 -18.19 -2.63
N LEU A 23 1.24 -17.94 -2.18
CA LEU A 23 0.09 -17.72 -3.04
C LEU A 23 -0.18 -16.22 -3.18
N ILE A 24 -0.26 -15.74 -4.41
CA ILE A 24 -0.77 -14.40 -4.72
C ILE A 24 -2.22 -14.52 -5.18
N VAL A 25 -3.13 -13.85 -4.49
CA VAL A 25 -4.54 -13.77 -4.89
C VAL A 25 -4.80 -12.40 -5.49
N GLY A 26 -5.02 -12.37 -6.80
CA GLY A 26 -5.09 -11.17 -7.64
C GLY A 26 -3.77 -10.88 -8.36
N LEU A 27 -3.79 -10.92 -9.71
CA LEU A 27 -2.64 -10.64 -10.58
C LEU A 27 -2.81 -9.29 -11.32
N GLY A 28 -3.19 -8.25 -10.58
CA GLY A 28 -3.11 -6.88 -11.09
C GLY A 28 -1.65 -6.38 -11.13
N VAL A 29 -1.47 -5.04 -11.21
CA VAL A 29 -0.12 -4.43 -11.16
C VAL A 29 0.63 -4.83 -9.89
N ILE A 30 -0.01 -4.73 -8.72
CA ILE A 30 0.65 -5.01 -7.44
C ILE A 30 0.90 -6.51 -7.27
N GLY A 31 -0.11 -7.37 -7.44
CA GLY A 31 0.06 -8.82 -7.28
C GLY A 31 1.04 -9.41 -8.29
N GLY A 32 1.01 -8.96 -9.55
CA GLY A 32 1.99 -9.34 -10.56
C GLY A 32 3.41 -8.90 -10.19
N SER A 33 3.56 -7.69 -9.61
CA SER A 33 4.87 -7.19 -9.15
C SER A 33 5.40 -8.01 -7.96
N TYR A 34 4.53 -8.45 -7.05
CA TYR A 34 4.91 -9.41 -6.00
C TYR A 34 5.38 -10.73 -6.60
N ALA A 35 4.61 -11.27 -7.56
CA ALA A 35 4.96 -12.54 -8.21
C ALA A 35 6.32 -12.44 -8.93
N ASP A 36 6.57 -11.36 -9.69
CA ASP A 36 7.85 -11.11 -10.35
C ASP A 36 9.00 -10.96 -9.35
N ALA A 37 8.84 -10.16 -8.30
CA ALA A 37 9.89 -9.93 -7.31
C ALA A 37 10.24 -11.22 -6.53
N LEU A 38 9.22 -11.94 -6.08
CA LEU A 38 9.40 -13.17 -5.30
C LEU A 38 10.00 -14.30 -6.13
N SER A 39 9.54 -14.51 -7.38
CA SER A 39 10.12 -15.53 -8.27
C SER A 39 11.57 -15.22 -8.62
N ALA A 40 11.90 -13.95 -8.89
CA ALA A 40 13.28 -13.52 -9.10
C ALA A 40 14.15 -13.72 -7.85
N GLY A 41 13.55 -13.62 -6.66
CA GLY A 41 14.16 -13.96 -5.37
C GLY A 41 14.29 -15.47 -5.15
N GLY A 42 13.83 -16.34 -6.05
CA GLY A 42 13.91 -17.81 -5.95
C GLY A 42 12.84 -18.44 -5.04
N TYR A 43 11.70 -17.77 -4.81
CA TYR A 43 10.56 -18.32 -4.09
C TYR A 43 9.60 -19.05 -5.02
N ALA A 44 8.95 -20.10 -4.53
CA ALA A 44 7.90 -20.80 -5.26
C ALA A 44 6.58 -20.04 -5.14
N VAL A 45 6.14 -19.41 -6.23
CA VAL A 45 4.95 -18.56 -6.27
C VAL A 45 3.85 -19.22 -7.10
N GLY A 46 2.65 -19.37 -6.51
CA GLY A 46 1.42 -19.70 -7.22
C GLY A 46 0.49 -18.49 -7.26
N ALA A 47 -0.52 -18.53 -8.12
CA ALA A 47 -1.49 -17.44 -8.18
C ALA A 47 -2.93 -17.90 -8.40
N ILE A 48 -3.87 -17.04 -7.95
CA ILE A 48 -5.28 -17.13 -8.28
C ILE A 48 -5.73 -15.78 -8.82
N ASP A 49 -6.33 -15.76 -10.01
CA ASP A 49 -6.95 -14.58 -10.60
C ASP A 49 -8.13 -15.00 -11.49
N THR A 50 -9.20 -14.23 -11.49
CA THR A 50 -10.36 -14.50 -12.37
C THR A 50 -10.06 -14.29 -13.85
N ASP A 51 -9.06 -13.47 -14.18
CA ASP A 51 -8.58 -13.26 -15.54
C ASP A 51 -7.53 -14.33 -15.92
N ILE A 52 -7.95 -15.32 -16.72
CA ILE A 52 -7.06 -16.37 -17.19
C ILE A 52 -5.89 -15.82 -18.00
N SER A 53 -6.06 -14.68 -18.69
CA SER A 53 -4.98 -14.06 -19.46
C SER A 53 -3.89 -13.50 -18.59
N ALA A 54 -4.22 -13.04 -17.36
CA ALA A 54 -3.24 -12.61 -16.36
C ALA A 54 -2.41 -13.78 -15.84
N ILE A 55 -3.04 -14.93 -15.62
CA ILE A 55 -2.36 -16.16 -15.21
C ILE A 55 -1.40 -16.65 -16.31
N GLU A 56 -1.89 -16.72 -17.55
CA GLU A 56 -1.08 -17.13 -18.69
C GLU A 56 0.11 -16.21 -18.90
N TYR A 57 -0.10 -14.90 -18.78
CA TYR A 57 0.97 -13.90 -18.86
C TYR A 57 2.01 -14.13 -17.76
N ALA A 58 1.61 -14.23 -16.50
CA ALA A 58 2.53 -14.47 -15.38
C ALA A 58 3.30 -15.79 -15.52
N LYS A 59 2.64 -16.87 -16.02
CA LYS A 59 3.30 -18.14 -16.34
C LYS A 59 4.34 -17.98 -17.46
N SER A 60 3.99 -17.28 -18.55
CA SER A 60 4.90 -17.05 -19.69
C SER A 60 6.15 -16.27 -19.30
N ARG A 61 6.04 -15.43 -18.26
CA ARG A 61 7.15 -14.66 -17.68
C ARG A 61 7.98 -15.45 -16.64
N GLY A 62 7.54 -16.66 -16.27
CA GLY A 62 8.16 -17.43 -15.20
C GLY A 62 7.95 -16.85 -13.79
N TRP A 63 6.93 -15.98 -13.61
CA TRP A 63 6.64 -15.37 -12.32
C TRP A 63 5.91 -16.29 -11.37
N ILE A 64 5.16 -17.25 -11.91
CA ILE A 64 4.43 -18.25 -11.13
C ILE A 64 4.68 -19.64 -11.72
N PHE A 65 4.78 -20.66 -10.84
CA PHE A 65 4.92 -22.05 -11.29
C PHE A 65 3.58 -22.64 -11.74
N ASP A 66 2.47 -22.19 -11.13
CA ASP A 66 1.10 -22.59 -11.49
C ASP A 66 0.07 -21.54 -11.05
N GLY A 67 -1.15 -21.58 -11.64
CA GLY A 67 -2.22 -20.66 -11.30
C GLY A 67 -3.60 -21.23 -11.61
N ARG A 68 -4.63 -20.67 -10.97
CA ARG A 68 -6.04 -21.07 -11.12
C ARG A 68 -6.93 -19.86 -11.36
N SER A 69 -7.81 -19.94 -12.35
CA SER A 69 -8.85 -18.91 -12.59
C SER A 69 -10.07 -19.10 -11.68
N VAL A 70 -10.25 -20.28 -11.17
CA VAL A 70 -11.25 -20.61 -10.14
C VAL A 70 -10.50 -21.18 -8.93
N PRO A 71 -10.75 -20.67 -7.71
CA PRO A 71 -10.11 -21.19 -6.52
C PRO A 71 -10.36 -22.69 -6.32
N ASP A 72 -9.29 -23.46 -6.23
CA ASP A 72 -9.26 -24.90 -6.02
C ASP A 72 -8.72 -25.22 -4.64
N GLY A 73 -9.44 -26.00 -3.87
CA GLY A 73 -9.08 -26.32 -2.49
C GLY A 73 -7.77 -27.11 -2.35
N ALA A 74 -7.47 -28.02 -3.26
CA ALA A 74 -6.21 -28.77 -3.25
C ALA A 74 -5.03 -27.83 -3.51
N PHE A 75 -5.18 -26.92 -4.48
CA PHE A 75 -4.16 -25.92 -4.80
C PHE A 75 -3.94 -24.93 -3.65
N ILE A 76 -5.03 -24.37 -3.07
CA ILE A 76 -4.95 -23.42 -1.94
C ILE A 76 -4.22 -24.05 -0.74
N GLY A 77 -4.45 -25.33 -0.48
CA GLY A 77 -3.85 -26.06 0.64
C GLY A 77 -2.34 -26.28 0.56
N GLU A 78 -1.70 -25.95 -0.57
CA GLU A 78 -0.25 -26.10 -0.74
C GLU A 78 0.57 -24.92 -0.14
N PHE A 79 -0.07 -23.81 0.21
CA PHE A 79 0.63 -22.56 0.50
C PHE A 79 0.65 -22.21 1.99
N GLN A 80 1.82 -21.75 2.48
CA GLN A 80 2.07 -21.35 3.86
C GLN A 80 2.01 -19.83 4.06
N LEU A 81 2.04 -19.06 2.95
CA LEU A 81 1.89 -17.62 2.94
C LEU A 81 0.96 -17.21 1.81
N ILE A 82 -0.08 -16.45 2.14
CA ILE A 82 -1.07 -15.97 1.16
C ILE A 82 -1.06 -14.43 1.17
N VAL A 83 -0.84 -13.83 0.01
CA VAL A 83 -0.85 -12.39 -0.20
C VAL A 83 -2.07 -12.00 -1.02
N PHE A 84 -2.97 -11.22 -0.44
CA PHE A 84 -4.15 -10.70 -1.12
C PHE A 84 -3.83 -9.36 -1.79
N ALA A 85 -3.79 -9.38 -3.13
CA ALA A 85 -3.69 -8.19 -3.97
C ALA A 85 -5.05 -7.89 -4.61
N LEU A 86 -6.10 -7.86 -3.78
CA LEU A 86 -7.49 -7.61 -4.12
C LEU A 86 -7.97 -6.29 -3.49
N TYR A 87 -9.13 -5.83 -3.93
CA TYR A 87 -9.85 -4.76 -3.23
C TYR A 87 -10.34 -5.26 -1.86
N PRO A 88 -10.47 -4.39 -0.86
CA PRO A 88 -10.82 -4.77 0.51
C PRO A 88 -12.03 -5.71 0.62
N ALA A 89 -13.17 -5.34 0.04
CA ALA A 89 -14.38 -6.15 0.10
C ALA A 89 -14.20 -7.52 -0.57
N ALA A 90 -13.56 -7.56 -1.76
CA ALA A 90 -13.30 -8.80 -2.48
C ALA A 90 -12.35 -9.73 -1.71
N MET A 91 -11.39 -9.19 -0.98
CA MET A 91 -10.52 -9.97 -0.10
C MET A 91 -11.30 -10.64 1.03
N LEU A 92 -12.16 -9.89 1.72
CA LEU A 92 -12.97 -10.42 2.82
C LEU A 92 -13.92 -11.51 2.34
N GLU A 93 -14.61 -11.31 1.21
CA GLU A 93 -15.46 -12.33 0.59
C GLU A 93 -14.66 -13.59 0.21
N TRP A 94 -13.44 -13.41 -0.32
CA TRP A 94 -12.58 -14.54 -0.67
C TRP A 94 -12.17 -15.34 0.57
N ILE A 95 -11.77 -14.66 1.64
CA ILE A 95 -11.41 -15.31 2.92
C ILE A 95 -12.61 -16.08 3.48
N GLU A 96 -13.79 -15.48 3.55
CA GLU A 96 -15.01 -16.11 4.05
C GLU A 96 -15.28 -17.43 3.31
N LYS A 97 -15.20 -17.40 1.99
CA LYS A 97 -15.57 -18.52 1.13
C LYS A 97 -14.54 -19.65 1.11
N TYR A 98 -13.24 -19.31 1.14
CA TYR A 98 -12.18 -20.25 0.83
C TYR A 98 -11.25 -20.58 2.00
N GLN A 99 -11.32 -19.91 3.16
CA GLN A 99 -10.42 -20.18 4.29
C GLN A 99 -10.41 -21.66 4.73
N LYS A 100 -11.50 -22.41 4.54
CA LYS A 100 -11.59 -23.84 4.88
C LYS A 100 -10.58 -24.72 4.15
N PHE A 101 -10.05 -24.25 3.02
CA PHE A 101 -9.05 -24.95 2.21
C PHE A 101 -7.62 -24.54 2.51
N ILE A 102 -7.41 -23.46 3.24
CA ILE A 102 -6.08 -22.94 3.57
C ILE A 102 -5.36 -23.91 4.50
N ALA A 103 -4.07 -24.12 4.27
CA ALA A 103 -3.21 -24.96 5.11
C ALA A 103 -3.23 -24.47 6.57
N LYS A 104 -3.16 -25.40 7.52
CA LYS A 104 -3.07 -25.03 8.94
C LYS A 104 -1.81 -24.20 9.20
N ASN A 105 -1.94 -23.23 10.09
CA ASN A 105 -0.87 -22.30 10.47
C ASN A 105 -0.32 -21.42 9.32
N ALA A 106 -1.03 -21.33 8.19
CA ALA A 106 -0.67 -20.41 7.13
C ALA A 106 -0.85 -18.96 7.60
N LEU A 107 0.04 -18.09 7.15
CA LEU A 107 -0.05 -16.66 7.35
C LEU A 107 -0.74 -16.01 6.15
N LEU A 108 -1.71 -15.17 6.43
CA LEU A 108 -2.41 -14.36 5.45
C LEU A 108 -2.00 -12.89 5.61
N THR A 109 -1.78 -12.20 4.50
CA THR A 109 -1.50 -10.77 4.48
C THR A 109 -2.13 -10.11 3.25
N ASP A 110 -2.18 -8.79 3.23
CA ASP A 110 -2.76 -8.01 2.15
C ASP A 110 -1.83 -6.90 1.66
N VAL A 111 -2.29 -6.16 0.66
CA VAL A 111 -1.60 -4.98 0.11
C VAL A 111 -2.50 -3.73 0.13
N CYS A 112 -3.65 -3.79 0.80
CA CYS A 112 -4.65 -2.73 0.77
C CYS A 112 -4.14 -1.40 1.31
N GLY A 113 -4.68 -0.31 0.78
CA GLY A 113 -4.35 1.05 1.20
C GLY A 113 -4.98 1.50 2.53
N VAL A 114 -5.86 0.70 3.13
CA VAL A 114 -6.51 0.94 4.42
C VAL A 114 -6.35 -0.30 5.29
N LYS A 115 -6.31 -0.14 6.61
CA LYS A 115 -5.96 -1.23 7.53
C LYS A 115 -6.99 -1.46 8.63
N ARG A 116 -7.50 -0.42 9.29
CA ARG A 116 -8.36 -0.57 10.46
C ARG A 116 -9.57 -1.47 10.17
N ALA A 117 -10.32 -1.15 9.13
CA ALA A 117 -11.50 -1.91 8.76
C ALA A 117 -11.15 -3.34 8.32
N THR A 118 -10.19 -3.48 7.39
CA THR A 118 -9.85 -4.74 6.74
C THR A 118 -9.18 -5.74 7.69
N VAL A 119 -8.20 -5.28 8.49
CA VAL A 119 -7.43 -6.17 9.40
C VAL A 119 -8.33 -6.75 10.47
N TYR A 120 -9.14 -5.94 11.13
CA TYR A 120 -10.02 -6.45 12.19
C TYR A 120 -11.13 -7.34 11.63
N ALA A 121 -11.71 -7.00 10.46
CA ALA A 121 -12.70 -7.84 9.82
C ALA A 121 -12.12 -9.21 9.45
N ALA A 122 -10.95 -9.25 8.79
CA ALA A 122 -10.27 -10.49 8.44
C ALA A 122 -9.94 -11.33 9.69
N GLN A 123 -9.35 -10.73 10.71
CA GLN A 123 -8.98 -11.43 11.95
C GLN A 123 -10.19 -11.97 12.72
N ASN A 124 -11.38 -11.35 12.60
CA ASN A 124 -12.57 -11.80 13.30
C ASN A 124 -13.28 -12.95 12.61
N MET A 125 -13.08 -13.12 11.30
CA MET A 125 -13.71 -14.21 10.53
C MET A 125 -12.85 -15.46 10.36
N LEU A 126 -11.53 -15.34 10.62
CA LEU A 126 -10.61 -16.45 10.40
C LEU A 126 -10.79 -17.61 11.39
N ARG A 127 -10.54 -18.82 10.91
CA ARG A 127 -10.36 -19.99 11.75
C ARG A 127 -9.24 -19.76 12.77
N PRO A 128 -9.32 -20.34 13.99
CA PRO A 128 -8.34 -20.15 15.04
C PRO A 128 -6.90 -20.60 14.72
N ASP A 129 -6.75 -21.47 13.72
CA ASP A 129 -5.45 -21.99 13.27
C ASP A 129 -4.82 -21.17 12.13
N LEU A 130 -5.44 -20.07 11.75
CA LEU A 130 -4.91 -19.12 10.76
C LEU A 130 -4.59 -17.77 11.40
N GLU A 131 -3.66 -17.07 10.81
CA GLU A 131 -3.28 -15.74 11.27
C GLU A 131 -3.31 -14.74 10.10
N PHE A 132 -3.93 -13.57 10.30
CA PHE A 132 -3.91 -12.46 9.36
C PHE A 132 -3.13 -11.30 9.93
N ILE A 133 -2.23 -10.72 9.14
CA ILE A 133 -1.49 -9.51 9.46
C ILE A 133 -1.57 -8.53 8.30
N GLY A 134 -1.96 -7.29 8.56
CA GLY A 134 -2.06 -6.30 7.51
C GLY A 134 -0.70 -5.81 7.04
N ALA A 135 -0.57 -5.54 5.74
CA ALA A 135 0.60 -4.89 5.17
C ALA A 135 0.22 -3.90 4.08
N HIS A 136 1.09 -2.91 3.85
CA HIS A 136 0.89 -1.91 2.81
C HIS A 136 2.24 -1.52 2.18
N PRO A 137 2.52 -1.93 0.93
CA PRO A 137 3.65 -1.41 0.17
C PRO A 137 3.33 0.03 -0.26
N MET A 138 4.10 1.01 0.23
CA MET A 138 3.89 2.45 -0.02
C MET A 138 4.35 2.87 -1.43
N ARG A 139 4.14 2.00 -2.40
CA ARG A 139 4.45 2.20 -3.81
C ARG A 139 3.42 1.50 -4.70
N GLY A 140 3.03 2.19 -5.76
CA GLY A 140 2.10 1.69 -6.75
C GLY A 140 2.31 2.40 -8.08
N LYS A 141 1.51 2.07 -9.06
CA LYS A 141 1.42 2.72 -10.37
C LYS A 141 -0.04 3.05 -10.66
N GLU A 142 -0.27 4.03 -11.51
CA GLU A 142 -1.61 4.42 -11.95
C GLU A 142 -2.18 3.47 -13.01
N GLU A 143 -1.33 2.69 -13.67
CA GLU A 143 -1.73 1.69 -14.66
C GLU A 143 -2.43 0.49 -14.02
N GLN A 144 -3.18 -0.26 -14.83
CA GLN A 144 -3.93 -1.43 -14.39
C GLN A 144 -3.55 -2.68 -15.19
N GLY A 145 -3.60 -3.83 -14.51
CA GLY A 145 -3.36 -5.14 -15.11
C GLY A 145 -1.93 -5.64 -15.01
N VAL A 146 -1.79 -6.95 -15.16
CA VAL A 146 -0.53 -7.69 -14.95
C VAL A 146 0.60 -7.26 -15.89
N LYS A 147 0.28 -6.74 -17.09
CA LYS A 147 1.28 -6.31 -18.08
C LYS A 147 2.12 -5.10 -17.62
N PHE A 148 1.61 -4.32 -16.66
CA PHE A 148 2.30 -3.18 -16.08
C PHE A 148 3.02 -3.52 -14.77
N ALA A 149 2.98 -4.79 -14.36
CA ALA A 149 3.72 -5.27 -13.20
C ALA A 149 5.23 -5.16 -13.43
N ASP A 150 5.95 -4.87 -12.35
CA ASP A 150 7.39 -4.61 -12.36
C ASP A 150 7.97 -4.89 -10.97
N ARG A 151 8.92 -5.83 -10.88
CA ARG A 151 9.57 -6.19 -9.61
C ARG A 151 10.24 -5.01 -8.90
N HIS A 152 10.59 -3.96 -9.62
CA HIS A 152 11.31 -2.80 -9.09
C HIS A 152 10.36 -1.73 -8.52
N ILE A 153 9.03 -1.90 -8.66
CA ILE A 153 8.05 -0.91 -8.20
C ILE A 153 8.19 -0.60 -6.70
N PHE A 154 8.57 -1.61 -5.89
CA PHE A 154 8.70 -1.47 -4.44
C PHE A 154 10.04 -0.86 -4.00
N GLY A 155 11.01 -0.79 -4.90
CA GLY A 155 12.33 -0.23 -4.64
C GLY A 155 12.27 1.24 -4.19
N GLY A 156 12.99 1.57 -3.11
CA GLY A 156 12.98 2.92 -2.53
C GLY A 156 11.73 3.26 -1.71
N GLY A 157 10.70 2.41 -1.70
CA GLY A 157 9.47 2.58 -0.91
C GLY A 157 9.57 2.02 0.50
N ASN A 158 8.66 2.47 1.37
CA ASN A 158 8.44 1.88 2.68
C ASN A 158 7.43 0.72 2.56
N TYR A 159 7.58 -0.29 3.40
CA TYR A 159 6.64 -1.37 3.59
C TYR A 159 6.11 -1.30 5.02
N ILE A 160 4.82 -1.06 5.18
CA ILE A 160 4.22 -0.90 6.50
C ILE A 160 3.54 -2.21 6.89
N VAL A 161 3.94 -2.77 8.01
CA VAL A 161 3.28 -3.93 8.65
C VAL A 161 2.39 -3.40 9.77
N THR A 162 1.15 -3.88 9.83
CA THR A 162 0.16 -3.41 10.81
C THR A 162 -0.33 -4.54 11.71
N PRO A 163 0.49 -4.96 12.69
CA PRO A 163 0.08 -5.98 13.65
C PRO A 163 -0.95 -5.46 14.63
N THR A 164 -1.73 -6.39 15.16
CA THR A 164 -2.63 -6.19 16.30
C THR A 164 -2.20 -7.05 17.48
N GLY A 165 -2.90 -6.97 18.60
CA GLY A 165 -2.66 -7.86 19.76
C GLY A 165 -2.94 -9.36 19.48
N LYS A 166 -3.52 -9.70 18.30
CA LYS A 166 -3.74 -11.09 17.89
C LYS A 166 -2.56 -11.69 17.12
N ASN A 167 -1.57 -10.88 16.73
CA ASN A 167 -0.46 -11.35 15.92
C ASN A 167 0.71 -11.83 16.76
N THR A 168 1.28 -12.97 16.36
CA THR A 168 2.50 -13.53 16.94
C THR A 168 3.74 -12.76 16.45
N GLU A 169 4.85 -12.82 17.21
CA GLU A 169 6.13 -12.27 16.75
C GLU A 169 6.58 -12.91 15.43
N ASN A 170 6.33 -14.21 15.25
CA ASN A 170 6.65 -14.92 14.02
C ASN A 170 5.89 -14.36 12.80
N ALA A 171 4.61 -14.04 12.94
CA ALA A 171 3.83 -13.42 11.87
C ALA A 171 4.36 -12.03 11.50
N ILE A 172 4.75 -11.24 12.50
CA ILE A 172 5.35 -9.91 12.29
C ILE A 172 6.68 -10.04 11.53
N GLU A 173 7.56 -10.94 11.98
CA GLU A 173 8.85 -11.21 11.34
C GLU A 173 8.67 -11.72 9.91
N LYS A 174 7.76 -12.66 9.68
CA LYS A 174 7.48 -13.23 8.36
C LYS A 174 6.90 -12.19 7.39
N CYS A 175 5.98 -11.35 7.87
CA CYS A 175 5.44 -10.26 7.07
C CYS A 175 6.51 -9.19 6.74
N ALA A 176 7.40 -8.88 7.70
CA ALA A 176 8.55 -8.01 7.47
C ALA A 176 9.52 -8.60 6.44
N ALA A 177 9.79 -9.92 6.53
CA ALA A 177 10.62 -10.64 5.58
C ALA A 177 10.04 -10.60 4.15
N LEU A 178 8.71 -10.65 4.02
CA LEU A 178 8.03 -10.46 2.74
C LEU A 178 8.32 -9.09 2.14
N GLY A 179 8.23 -8.02 2.95
CA GLY A 179 8.59 -6.66 2.52
C GLY A 179 10.04 -6.55 2.04
N ASN A 180 10.98 -7.19 2.75
CA ASN A 180 12.38 -7.25 2.32
C ASN A 180 12.54 -8.04 1.02
N ALA A 181 11.85 -9.17 0.87
CA ALA A 181 11.94 -10.05 -0.30
C ALA A 181 11.47 -9.37 -1.60
N ILE A 182 10.48 -8.48 -1.51
CA ILE A 182 10.03 -7.67 -2.66
C ILE A 182 10.88 -6.42 -2.91
N GLY A 183 11.92 -6.19 -2.12
CA GLY A 183 12.88 -5.10 -2.33
C GLY A 183 12.47 -3.76 -1.73
N ALA A 184 11.59 -3.72 -0.73
CA ALA A 184 11.28 -2.49 -0.01
C ALA A 184 12.54 -1.89 0.64
N ARG A 185 12.66 -0.57 0.62
CA ARG A 185 13.82 0.12 1.23
C ARG A 185 13.82 0.00 2.75
N ARG A 186 12.64 0.01 3.34
CA ARG A 186 12.44 0.01 4.80
C ARG A 186 11.14 -0.69 5.16
N VAL A 187 11.19 -1.49 6.20
CA VAL A 187 9.99 -2.04 6.85
C VAL A 187 9.70 -1.23 8.13
N SER A 188 8.47 -0.80 8.29
CA SER A 188 7.99 -0.05 9.46
C SER A 188 6.78 -0.76 10.08
N ILE A 189 6.63 -0.65 11.39
CA ILE A 189 5.47 -1.17 12.12
C ILE A 189 4.62 -0.01 12.61
N LEU A 190 3.32 -0.06 12.34
CA LEU A 190 2.31 0.86 12.86
C LEU A 190 1.10 0.05 13.33
N SER A 191 0.31 0.58 14.27
CA SER A 191 -1.03 0.02 14.47
C SER A 191 -1.93 0.32 13.26
N PRO A 192 -2.99 -0.47 13.01
CA PRO A 192 -3.95 -0.18 11.95
C PRO A 192 -4.51 1.24 12.01
N GLU A 193 -4.80 1.75 13.23
CA GLU A 193 -5.31 3.11 13.46
C GLU A 193 -4.28 4.17 13.04
N LYS A 194 -3.03 3.99 13.47
CA LYS A 194 -1.97 4.96 13.16
C LYS A 194 -1.59 4.95 11.68
N HIS A 195 -1.70 3.80 11.04
CA HIS A 195 -1.58 3.67 9.60
C HIS A 195 -2.65 4.51 8.90
N ASP A 196 -3.92 4.33 9.25
CA ASP A 196 -5.04 4.97 8.57
C ASP A 196 -5.08 6.49 8.81
N GLU A 197 -4.72 6.95 10.01
CA GLU A 197 -4.48 8.37 10.29
C GLU A 197 -3.44 8.98 9.34
N MET A 198 -2.30 8.30 9.18
CA MET A 198 -1.21 8.78 8.31
C MET A 198 -1.61 8.73 6.84
N ILE A 199 -2.24 7.65 6.39
CA ILE A 199 -2.69 7.49 4.99
C ILE A 199 -3.77 8.51 4.65
N GLY A 200 -4.66 8.82 5.59
CA GLY A 200 -5.64 9.89 5.45
C GLY A 200 -5.00 11.21 5.02
N PHE A 201 -3.85 11.55 5.61
CA PHE A 201 -3.13 12.79 5.29
C PHE A 201 -2.20 12.64 4.07
N VAL A 202 -1.26 11.69 4.08
CA VAL A 202 -0.16 11.66 3.07
C VAL A 202 -0.59 11.09 1.72
N SER A 203 -1.74 10.42 1.65
CA SER A 203 -2.24 9.76 0.45
C SER A 203 -3.65 10.22 0.08
N GLN A 204 -4.66 9.91 0.92
CA GLN A 204 -6.06 10.14 0.55
C GLN A 204 -6.40 11.61 0.39
N LEU A 205 -5.97 12.47 1.30
CA LEU A 205 -6.17 13.92 1.20
C LEU A 205 -5.51 14.48 -0.07
N THR A 206 -4.31 14.02 -0.42
CA THR A 206 -3.60 14.50 -1.62
C THR A 206 -4.36 14.17 -2.90
N HIS A 207 -4.98 12.97 -2.97
CA HIS A 207 -5.85 12.60 -4.08
C HIS A 207 -7.14 13.44 -4.11
N CYS A 208 -7.77 13.67 -2.95
CA CYS A 208 -8.93 14.55 -2.87
C CYS A 208 -8.62 15.97 -3.36
N ILE A 209 -7.46 16.53 -2.99
CA ILE A 209 -7.02 17.85 -3.45
C ILE A 209 -6.85 17.87 -4.97
N ALA A 210 -6.17 16.87 -5.54
CA ALA A 210 -5.96 16.77 -6.97
C ALA A 210 -7.28 16.65 -7.76
N VAL A 211 -8.19 15.78 -7.29
CA VAL A 211 -9.52 15.61 -7.89
C VAL A 211 -10.34 16.90 -7.78
N ALA A 212 -10.39 17.54 -6.61
CA ALA A 212 -11.12 18.77 -6.41
C ALA A 212 -10.57 19.92 -7.27
N LEU A 213 -9.25 20.03 -7.39
CA LEU A 213 -8.60 21.03 -8.24
C LEU A 213 -8.98 20.84 -9.71
N MET A 214 -9.01 19.60 -10.21
CA MET A 214 -9.40 19.32 -11.58
C MET A 214 -10.90 19.50 -11.84
N ALA A 215 -11.73 19.32 -10.81
CA ALA A 215 -13.19 19.42 -10.91
C ALA A 215 -13.72 20.86 -10.72
N CYS A 216 -12.95 21.76 -10.10
CA CYS A 216 -13.45 23.11 -9.76
C CYS A 216 -13.55 24.06 -10.96
N LYS A 217 -12.92 23.75 -12.09
CA LYS A 217 -12.95 24.57 -13.31
C LYS A 217 -12.81 23.70 -14.55
N ASP A 218 -13.50 24.07 -15.65
CA ASP A 218 -13.30 23.39 -16.94
C ASP A 218 -11.89 23.73 -17.47
N PRO A 219 -11.02 22.73 -17.68
CA PRO A 219 -9.64 22.93 -18.09
C PRO A 219 -9.43 22.99 -19.59
N ALA A 220 -10.48 22.90 -20.43
CA ALA A 220 -10.36 22.69 -21.88
C ALA A 220 -9.43 23.71 -22.56
N GLU A 221 -9.51 24.99 -22.17
CA GLU A 221 -8.64 26.05 -22.69
C GLU A 221 -7.35 26.24 -21.88
N LEU A 222 -7.22 25.58 -20.72
CA LEU A 222 -6.09 25.77 -19.82
C LEU A 222 -4.90 24.83 -20.11
N ALA A 223 -5.13 23.78 -20.88
CA ALA A 223 -4.12 22.76 -21.17
C ALA A 223 -2.83 23.35 -21.78
N ASP A 224 -2.98 24.34 -22.66
CA ASP A 224 -1.86 25.00 -23.33
C ASP A 224 -1.09 25.99 -22.45
N TYR A 225 -1.65 26.36 -21.30
CA TYR A 225 -1.07 27.34 -20.37
C TYR A 225 -0.52 26.70 -19.09
N THR A 226 -0.52 25.36 -18.99
CA THR A 226 -0.07 24.66 -17.78
C THR A 226 1.44 24.50 -17.72
N GLY A 227 2.02 24.84 -16.57
CA GLY A 227 3.42 24.52 -16.22
C GLY A 227 3.54 23.22 -15.42
N ASP A 228 4.78 22.85 -15.07
CA ASP A 228 5.11 21.62 -14.36
C ASP A 228 4.44 21.56 -12.99
N SER A 229 4.36 22.67 -12.24
CA SER A 229 3.72 22.71 -10.92
C SER A 229 2.26 22.24 -10.95
N PHE A 230 1.50 22.62 -11.98
CA PHE A 230 0.11 22.17 -12.11
C PHE A 230 0.05 20.69 -12.48
N ARG A 231 0.90 20.24 -13.41
CA ARG A 231 0.96 18.85 -13.84
C ARG A 231 1.36 17.93 -12.70
N ASP A 232 2.36 18.31 -11.91
CA ASP A 232 2.82 17.53 -10.75
C ASP A 232 1.72 17.41 -9.70
N LEU A 233 1.03 18.52 -9.37
CA LEU A 233 -0.03 18.52 -8.36
C LEU A 233 -1.26 17.73 -8.81
N THR A 234 -1.58 17.73 -10.11
CA THR A 234 -2.77 17.09 -10.65
C THR A 234 -2.53 15.70 -11.26
N ARG A 235 -1.29 15.22 -11.31
CA ARG A 235 -0.93 13.91 -11.89
C ARG A 235 -1.78 12.76 -11.33
N ILE A 236 -2.05 12.77 -10.04
CA ILE A 236 -2.82 11.75 -9.34
C ILE A 236 -4.34 11.95 -9.42
N ALA A 237 -4.83 12.97 -10.12
CA ALA A 237 -6.27 13.18 -10.34
C ALA A 237 -6.86 12.18 -11.35
N LYS A 238 -6.01 11.54 -12.20
CA LYS A 238 -6.42 10.41 -13.02
C LYS A 238 -6.47 9.17 -12.15
N ILE A 239 -7.64 8.91 -11.59
CA ILE A 239 -7.83 8.00 -10.47
C ILE A 239 -8.73 6.80 -10.86
N ASN A 240 -8.47 5.62 -10.28
CA ASN A 240 -9.39 4.49 -10.36
C ASN A 240 -10.56 4.74 -9.39
N ASP A 241 -11.68 5.18 -9.92
CA ASP A 241 -12.85 5.61 -9.14
C ASP A 241 -13.43 4.50 -8.24
N ARG A 242 -13.45 3.25 -8.73
CA ARG A 242 -13.94 2.10 -7.97
C ARG A 242 -13.06 1.81 -6.74
N LEU A 243 -11.74 1.75 -6.93
CA LEU A 243 -10.82 1.49 -5.82
C LEU A 243 -10.83 2.63 -4.80
N TRP A 244 -10.69 3.87 -5.29
CA TRP A 244 -10.54 5.02 -4.41
C TRP A 244 -11.80 5.37 -3.64
N SER A 245 -13.00 5.17 -4.23
CA SER A 245 -14.24 5.34 -3.48
C SER A 245 -14.34 4.36 -2.30
N GLU A 246 -13.96 3.09 -2.51
CA GLU A 246 -13.91 2.10 -1.43
C GLU A 246 -12.91 2.51 -0.33
N LEU A 247 -11.68 2.88 -0.70
CA LEU A 247 -10.64 3.32 0.25
C LEU A 247 -11.05 4.59 1.03
N PHE A 248 -11.72 5.53 0.38
CA PHE A 248 -12.19 6.75 1.06
C PHE A 248 -13.29 6.45 2.07
N PHE A 249 -14.24 5.59 1.72
CA PHE A 249 -15.32 5.24 2.64
C PHE A 249 -14.84 4.37 3.82
N GLU A 250 -13.89 3.48 3.60
CA GLU A 250 -13.33 2.66 4.68
C GLU A 250 -12.47 3.46 5.67
N ASN A 251 -11.91 4.61 5.25
CA ASN A 251 -11.15 5.52 6.12
C ASN A 251 -11.87 6.87 6.31
N LYS A 252 -13.18 6.88 6.23
CA LYS A 252 -14.01 8.08 6.16
C LYS A 252 -13.73 9.10 7.26
N ASP A 253 -13.67 8.66 8.51
CA ASP A 253 -13.56 9.56 9.66
C ASP A 253 -12.21 10.27 9.68
N GLU A 254 -11.13 9.52 9.43
CA GLU A 254 -9.79 10.08 9.36
C GLU A 254 -9.64 11.01 8.17
N LEU A 255 -10.13 10.61 6.99
CA LEU A 255 -10.07 11.45 5.80
C LEU A 255 -10.82 12.76 5.98
N LEU A 256 -12.05 12.73 6.52
CA LEU A 256 -12.83 13.94 6.79
C LEU A 256 -12.12 14.86 7.80
N SER A 257 -11.48 14.30 8.83
CA SER A 257 -10.66 15.06 9.77
C SER A 257 -9.49 15.78 9.06
N GLN A 258 -8.77 15.09 8.18
CA GLN A 258 -7.68 15.68 7.42
C GLN A 258 -8.18 16.73 6.40
N MET A 259 -9.31 16.49 5.74
CA MET A 259 -9.94 17.46 4.84
C MET A 259 -10.32 18.74 5.58
N LYS A 260 -10.83 18.62 6.82
CA LYS A 260 -11.15 19.81 7.64
C LYS A 260 -9.91 20.61 7.97
N LEU A 261 -8.83 19.97 8.43
CA LEU A 261 -7.55 20.63 8.72
C LEU A 261 -7.01 21.37 7.48
N PHE A 262 -7.08 20.74 6.31
CA PHE A 262 -6.66 21.34 5.06
C PHE A 262 -7.54 22.55 4.70
N SER A 263 -8.86 22.42 4.79
CA SER A 263 -9.82 23.49 4.48
C SER A 263 -9.62 24.70 5.39
N ASP A 264 -9.37 24.47 6.68
CA ASP A 264 -9.10 25.54 7.66
C ASP A 264 -7.81 26.30 7.27
N GLN A 265 -6.73 25.60 6.88
CA GLN A 265 -5.47 26.22 6.43
C GLN A 265 -5.63 26.96 5.09
N PHE A 266 -6.38 26.39 4.16
CA PHE A 266 -6.66 27.03 2.88
C PHE A 266 -7.46 28.33 3.08
N SER A 267 -8.47 28.32 3.95
CA SER A 267 -9.26 29.48 4.33
C SER A 267 -8.43 30.54 5.04
N ALA A 268 -7.46 30.15 5.88
CA ALA A 268 -6.54 31.11 6.52
C ALA A 268 -5.66 31.82 5.51
N ILE A 269 -5.15 31.12 4.49
CA ILE A 269 -4.38 31.74 3.39
C ILE A 269 -5.27 32.72 2.60
N ALA A 270 -6.51 32.29 2.25
CA ALA A 270 -7.46 33.15 1.55
C ALA A 270 -7.75 34.44 2.35
N LYS A 271 -7.89 34.31 3.67
CA LYS A 271 -8.12 35.45 4.57
C LYS A 271 -6.96 36.44 4.57
N CYS A 272 -5.71 35.97 4.62
CA CYS A 272 -4.53 36.85 4.51
C CYS A 272 -4.53 37.64 3.18
N ILE A 273 -4.91 36.98 2.07
CA ILE A 273 -5.00 37.64 0.75
C ILE A 273 -6.11 38.70 0.73
N GLU A 274 -7.30 38.30 1.23
CA GLU A 274 -8.47 39.19 1.27
C GLU A 274 -8.20 40.48 2.07
N THR A 275 -7.46 40.37 3.19
CA THR A 275 -7.17 41.48 4.10
C THR A 275 -5.82 42.16 3.83
N ASN A 276 -5.10 41.76 2.79
CA ASN A 276 -3.74 42.22 2.50
C ASN A 276 -2.75 42.04 3.68
N ASP A 277 -2.94 40.97 4.46
CA ASP A 277 -2.03 40.59 5.56
C ASP A 277 -0.78 39.90 5.01
N GLU A 278 0.17 40.70 4.56
CA GLU A 278 1.46 40.24 4.01
C GLU A 278 2.27 39.46 5.05
N ASN A 279 2.23 39.88 6.33
CA ASN A 279 3.01 39.23 7.39
C ASN A 279 2.44 37.85 7.73
N GLY A 280 1.13 37.71 7.84
CA GLY A 280 0.45 36.43 8.03
C GLY A 280 0.74 35.46 6.88
N LEU A 281 0.63 35.93 5.64
CA LEU A 281 0.92 35.15 4.44
C LEU A 281 2.39 34.67 4.41
N LYS A 282 3.36 35.54 4.67
CA LYS A 282 4.78 35.19 4.75
C LYS A 282 5.06 34.18 5.85
N THR A 283 4.35 34.26 6.98
CA THR A 283 4.48 33.31 8.10
C THR A 283 4.01 31.94 7.67
N ALA A 284 2.85 31.84 7.01
CA ALA A 284 2.35 30.55 6.49
C ALA A 284 3.31 29.92 5.46
N MET A 285 3.87 30.73 4.53
CA MET A 285 4.83 30.27 3.53
C MET A 285 6.14 29.76 4.16
N ARG A 286 6.68 30.46 5.16
CA ARG A 286 7.90 30.05 5.88
C ARG A 286 7.68 28.72 6.63
N LEU A 287 6.53 28.57 7.29
CA LEU A 287 6.17 27.33 7.96
C LEU A 287 6.09 26.16 6.96
N SER A 288 5.45 26.39 5.80
CA SER A 288 5.36 25.39 4.73
C SER A 288 6.76 24.98 4.25
N SER A 289 7.63 25.93 3.95
CA SER A 289 9.01 25.67 3.49
C SER A 289 9.81 24.87 4.53
N ALA A 290 9.73 25.24 5.80
CA ALA A 290 10.41 24.52 6.88
C ALA A 290 9.92 23.08 7.02
N ARG A 291 8.61 22.84 6.89
CA ARG A 291 8.04 21.50 6.92
C ARG A 291 8.41 20.68 5.67
N ARG A 292 8.41 21.31 4.49
CA ARG A 292 8.77 20.63 3.23
C ARG A 292 10.22 20.14 3.25
N ALA A 293 11.14 20.88 3.85
CA ALA A 293 12.53 20.48 3.99
C ALA A 293 12.73 19.15 4.73
N LEU A 294 11.78 18.73 5.58
CA LEU A 294 11.83 17.42 6.25
C LEU A 294 11.67 16.23 5.28
N PHE A 295 11.16 16.47 4.08
CA PHE A 295 10.93 15.45 3.05
C PHE A 295 11.98 15.48 1.94
N ASP A 296 12.98 16.34 2.03
CA ASP A 296 14.07 16.36 1.07
C ASP A 296 14.95 15.12 1.29
N LYS A 297 15.38 14.52 0.18
CA LYS A 297 16.30 13.37 0.24
C LYS A 297 17.61 13.86 0.84
N THR A 298 18.20 13.08 1.74
CA THR A 298 19.55 13.35 2.22
C THR A 298 20.56 12.94 1.16
N GLU A 299 21.77 13.56 1.15
CA GLU A 299 22.88 13.19 0.25
C GLU A 299 23.17 11.67 0.30
N GLN A 300 23.02 11.06 1.50
CA GLN A 300 23.18 9.61 1.67
C GLN A 300 22.11 8.77 0.94
N ASP A 301 20.91 9.32 0.73
CA ASP A 301 19.84 8.65 -0.01
C ASP A 301 20.10 8.72 -1.52
N GLU A 302 20.62 9.86 -2.00
CA GLU A 302 20.99 10.05 -3.42
C GLU A 302 22.19 9.16 -3.84
N ASP A 303 23.20 9.04 -3.00
CA ASP A 303 24.36 8.19 -3.28
C ASP A 303 23.99 6.70 -3.33
N LYS A 304 23.05 6.25 -2.50
CA LYS A 304 22.54 4.88 -2.57
C LYS A 304 21.70 4.59 -3.82
N GLU A 305 20.98 5.59 -4.33
CA GLU A 305 20.25 5.46 -5.61
C GLU A 305 21.19 5.44 -6.81
N LYS A 306 22.27 6.23 -6.80
CA LYS A 306 23.30 6.24 -7.86
C LYS A 306 24.09 4.92 -7.94
N GLN A 307 24.34 4.26 -6.81
CA GLN A 307 25.04 2.96 -6.76
C GLN A 307 24.16 1.77 -7.20
N LYS A 308 22.85 1.94 -7.34
CA LYS A 308 21.91 0.89 -7.77
C LYS A 308 21.49 1.00 -9.24
N ARG A 309 21.96 2.01 -9.95
CA ARG A 309 21.79 2.18 -11.40
C ARG A 309 23.03 1.69 -12.14
#